data_7f135a89b7480e59e47bf1da814e58ca
#
_entry.id   7f135a89b7480e59e47bf1da814e58ca
#
_cell.length_a   1.000
_cell.length_b   1.000
_cell.length_c   1.000
_cell.angle_alpha   90.00
_cell.angle_beta   90.00
_cell.angle_gamma   90.00
#
_symmetry.space_group_name_H-M   'P 1'
#
loop_
_entity.id
_entity.type
_entity.pdbx_description
1 polymer ?
#
loop_
_entity_poly.entity_id
_entity_poly.type
_entity_poly.pdbx_seq_one_letter_code
_entity_poly.pdbx_strand_id
1 'polypeptide(L)'
;MIGALHQQEHRPTLIQVVARGAAAAPDGIADYALALARALRDYGSVNTVFLSGTPSAHTTKAQDDWRTVCVATRQAQPLANTIQSLSAEIRACGVILHFSGYGYQKRGVPLWLARGLRIWRRRAGRVSLLTIFHELYASGRPWQSAFWVSPLQKQIARSILNLSSAAITPTDFYRKCLTAWGGDRSIEITTMPVFSNVGESGCGSAPRTRSAAAVVFGLAGVEDRLFGIYRTDLERLVAAMGIEKIFDVGPRFSPVPRTVAGVPVISKGVLPQGAVSELLQRARFGFIAYPLDFIGKSGVFAAYAAHGVIPIVLSDKQGAFDGLQSARHFLDGLRLGMFAGTPDLALVQRNLFSWYTSHSLKVQAESLLKVISRHARLHIARIA
;
A
#
# COMPACT_ATOMS: atom_id res chain seq x y z
N MET A 1 31.14 -40.80 17.32
CA MET A 1 30.46 -39.51 17.54
C MET A 1 31.01 -38.52 16.52
N ILE A 2 30.42 -38.46 15.34
CA ILE A 2 30.79 -37.49 14.29
C ILE A 2 29.67 -36.48 14.26
N GLY A 3 30.05 -35.23 14.53
CA GLY A 3 29.14 -34.13 14.74
C GLY A 3 28.26 -33.84 13.54
N ALA A 4 26.99 -33.72 13.81
CA ALA A 4 26.04 -33.09 12.90
C ALA A 4 26.43 -31.64 12.70
N LEU A 5 27.17 -31.33 11.64
CA LEU A 5 27.35 -29.99 11.14
C LEU A 5 25.95 -29.51 10.69
N HIS A 6 25.36 -28.65 11.47
CA HIS A 6 24.19 -27.89 11.06
C HIS A 6 24.51 -27.16 9.75
N GLN A 7 24.04 -27.71 8.64
CA GLN A 7 23.85 -26.98 7.41
C GLN A 7 22.79 -25.92 7.76
N GLN A 8 23.21 -24.69 8.08
CA GLN A 8 22.34 -23.54 7.99
C GLN A 8 21.86 -23.47 6.54
N GLU A 9 20.67 -24.00 6.29
CA GLU A 9 20.01 -23.84 5.01
C GLU A 9 19.99 -22.34 4.68
N HIS A 10 20.72 -21.98 3.63
CA HIS A 10 20.86 -20.58 3.21
C HIS A 10 19.51 -20.14 2.65
N ARG A 11 18.69 -19.50 3.50
CA ARG A 11 17.38 -19.00 3.08
C ARG A 11 17.55 -18.01 1.93
N PRO A 12 16.75 -18.13 0.85
CA PRO A 12 16.76 -17.16 -0.25
C PRO A 12 16.59 -15.76 0.31
N THR A 13 17.35 -14.81 -0.19
CA THR A 13 17.30 -13.42 0.31
C THR A 13 16.99 -12.45 -0.84
N LEU A 14 16.06 -11.55 -0.59
CA LEU A 14 15.64 -10.47 -1.51
C LEU A 14 16.20 -9.13 -1.08
N ILE A 15 16.40 -8.25 -2.05
CA ILE A 15 16.61 -6.81 -1.80
C ILE A 15 15.29 -6.09 -2.05
N GLN A 16 14.77 -5.39 -1.05
CA GLN A 16 13.65 -4.47 -1.24
C GLN A 16 14.17 -3.02 -1.28
N VAL A 17 14.03 -2.37 -2.44
CA VAL A 17 14.42 -0.96 -2.63
C VAL A 17 13.25 -0.07 -2.28
N VAL A 18 13.41 0.75 -1.25
CA VAL A 18 12.41 1.67 -0.71
C VAL A 18 12.94 3.11 -0.76
N ALA A 19 12.04 4.08 -0.85
CA ALA A 19 12.43 5.49 -0.89
C ALA A 19 13.02 5.97 0.42
N ARG A 20 12.45 5.53 1.55
CA ARG A 20 12.87 5.83 2.91
C ARG A 20 12.98 4.56 3.71
N GLY A 21 13.93 4.49 4.66
CA GLY A 21 14.02 3.36 5.58
C GLY A 21 12.84 3.32 6.56
N ALA A 22 12.56 2.14 7.09
CA ALA A 22 11.43 1.88 8.00
C ALA A 22 11.43 2.72 9.31
N ALA A 23 12.57 3.31 9.68
CA ALA A 23 12.70 4.18 10.87
C ALA A 23 12.29 5.65 10.63
N ALA A 24 11.89 6.01 9.41
CA ALA A 24 11.38 7.35 9.12
C ALA A 24 9.93 7.51 9.63
N ALA A 25 9.44 8.76 9.73
CA ALA A 25 8.04 9.06 10.09
C ALA A 25 7.05 8.20 9.30
N PRO A 26 5.81 7.98 9.79
CA PRO A 26 4.82 7.11 9.17
C PRO A 26 4.78 7.26 7.64
N ASP A 27 5.14 6.20 6.93
CA ASP A 27 5.21 6.15 5.47
C ASP A 27 4.51 4.87 4.99
N GLY A 28 3.36 5.03 4.38
CA GLY A 28 2.53 3.89 3.95
C GLY A 28 3.25 2.91 3.01
N ILE A 29 4.26 3.36 2.24
CA ILE A 29 5.05 2.48 1.36
C ILE A 29 6.10 1.71 2.17
N ALA A 30 6.73 2.35 3.14
CA ALA A 30 7.68 1.67 4.03
C ALA A 30 6.96 0.64 4.91
N ASP A 31 5.79 0.99 5.46
CA ASP A 31 4.94 0.07 6.22
C ASP A 31 4.49 -1.13 5.37
N TYR A 32 4.08 -0.87 4.12
CA TYR A 32 3.75 -1.92 3.15
C TYR A 32 4.94 -2.85 2.89
N ALA A 33 6.13 -2.29 2.61
CA ALA A 33 7.33 -3.08 2.33
C ALA A 33 7.76 -3.94 3.54
N LEU A 34 7.62 -3.41 4.75
CA LEU A 34 7.92 -4.12 5.99
C LEU A 34 6.94 -5.27 6.25
N ALA A 35 5.63 -5.01 6.12
CA ALA A 35 4.61 -6.06 6.26
C ALA A 35 4.81 -7.18 5.22
N LEU A 36 5.11 -6.80 3.97
CA LEU A 36 5.43 -7.75 2.91
C LEU A 36 6.68 -8.59 3.23
N ALA A 37 7.75 -7.97 3.77
CA ALA A 37 8.95 -8.69 4.16
C ALA A 37 8.67 -9.73 5.25
N ARG A 38 7.84 -9.39 6.25
CA ARG A 38 7.38 -10.33 7.28
C ARG A 38 6.63 -11.50 6.65
N ALA A 39 5.68 -11.23 5.78
CA ALA A 39 4.89 -12.25 5.11
C ALA A 39 5.75 -13.16 4.20
N LEU A 40 6.70 -12.61 3.47
CA LEU A 40 7.64 -13.39 2.66
C LEU A 40 8.52 -14.32 3.52
N ARG A 41 8.92 -13.87 4.71
CA ARG A 41 9.64 -14.69 5.69
C ARG A 41 8.75 -15.79 6.26
N ASP A 42 7.55 -15.45 6.65
CA ASP A 42 6.63 -16.34 7.38
C ASP A 42 6.00 -17.41 6.45
N TYR A 43 5.64 -17.03 5.22
CA TYR A 43 4.99 -17.91 4.25
C TYR A 43 5.95 -18.53 3.23
N GLY A 44 7.15 -18.00 3.04
CA GLY A 44 8.07 -18.45 1.99
C GLY A 44 9.48 -18.72 2.45
N SER A 45 9.78 -18.55 3.73
CA SER A 45 11.14 -18.64 4.28
C SER A 45 12.15 -17.76 3.53
N VAL A 46 11.70 -16.64 2.95
CA VAL A 46 12.54 -15.72 2.18
C VAL A 46 12.91 -14.53 3.07
N ASN A 47 14.22 -14.31 3.23
CA ASN A 47 14.73 -13.16 3.95
C ASN A 47 14.72 -11.90 3.09
N THR A 48 14.76 -10.74 3.75
CA THR A 48 14.81 -9.43 3.10
C THR A 48 15.95 -8.59 3.65
N VAL A 49 16.63 -7.88 2.75
CA VAL A 49 17.49 -6.74 3.07
C VAL A 49 16.91 -5.50 2.41
N PHE A 50 16.72 -4.44 3.17
CA PHE A 50 16.22 -3.17 2.64
C PHE A 50 17.37 -2.33 2.08
N LEU A 51 17.11 -1.69 0.93
CA LEU A 51 17.97 -0.65 0.37
C LEU A 51 17.18 0.67 0.35
N SER A 52 17.57 1.60 1.21
CA SER A 52 16.93 2.92 1.30
C SER A 52 17.52 3.90 0.29
N GLY A 53 16.66 4.59 -0.46
CA GLY A 53 17.00 5.70 -1.35
C GLY A 53 17.31 7.02 -0.62
N THR A 54 17.18 7.06 0.72
CA THR A 54 17.58 8.21 1.52
C THR A 54 19.05 8.05 1.90
N PRO A 55 19.91 9.03 1.54
CA PRO A 55 21.31 8.98 1.91
C PRO A 55 21.50 8.98 3.43
N SER A 56 22.36 8.08 3.93
CA SER A 56 22.82 8.06 5.32
C SER A 56 24.23 7.51 5.37
N ALA A 57 25.06 8.05 6.25
CA ALA A 57 26.41 7.54 6.50
C ALA A 57 26.43 6.23 7.29
N HIS A 58 25.29 5.84 7.89
CA HIS A 58 25.20 4.68 8.76
C HIS A 58 24.23 3.64 8.20
N THR A 59 24.63 2.36 8.29
CA THR A 59 23.70 1.25 8.20
C THR A 59 22.86 1.28 9.47
N THR A 60 21.62 1.73 9.38
CA THR A 60 20.71 1.72 10.53
C THR A 60 20.18 0.30 10.71
N LYS A 61 20.22 -0.22 11.95
CA LYS A 61 19.39 -1.36 12.29
C LYS A 61 17.94 -0.90 12.14
N ALA A 62 17.21 -1.53 11.25
CA ALA A 62 15.78 -1.27 11.12
C ALA A 62 15.05 -1.83 12.34
N GLN A 63 13.88 -1.30 12.59
CA GLN A 63 12.90 -1.89 13.47
C GLN A 63 12.69 -3.37 13.07
N ASP A 64 12.55 -4.29 14.02
CA ASP A 64 12.32 -5.73 13.79
C ASP A 64 13.50 -6.53 13.16
N ASP A 65 14.74 -6.25 13.50
CA ASP A 65 15.96 -6.99 13.08
C ASP A 65 16.25 -7.04 11.57
N TRP A 66 15.57 -6.19 10.76
CA TRP A 66 15.86 -6.10 9.32
C TRP A 66 17.10 -5.27 9.04
N ARG A 67 18.02 -5.84 8.26
CA ARG A 67 19.17 -5.09 7.77
C ARG A 67 18.72 -4.03 6.76
N THR A 68 19.08 -2.77 6.99
CA THR A 68 18.86 -1.68 6.05
C THR A 68 20.20 -1.08 5.61
N VAL A 69 20.41 -1.04 4.31
CA VAL A 69 21.56 -0.37 3.67
C VAL A 69 21.04 0.93 3.05
N CYS A 70 21.77 2.03 3.21
CA CYS A 70 21.40 3.30 2.61
C CYS A 70 22.31 3.59 1.40
N VAL A 71 21.75 4.21 0.35
CA VAL A 71 22.61 4.75 -0.72
C VAL A 71 23.46 5.89 -0.17
N ALA A 72 24.73 5.97 -0.60
CA ALA A 72 25.61 7.04 -0.17
C ALA A 72 25.14 8.41 -0.70
N THR A 73 24.66 8.43 -1.92
CA THR A 73 24.16 9.64 -2.59
C THR A 73 23.02 9.27 -3.55
N ARG A 74 22.15 10.26 -3.87
CA ARG A 74 21.08 10.10 -4.88
C ARG A 74 21.65 10.25 -6.30
N GLN A 75 22.61 9.40 -6.66
CA GLN A 75 23.24 9.35 -7.98
C GLN A 75 23.13 7.96 -8.59
N ALA A 76 23.19 7.89 -9.91
CA ALA A 76 22.95 6.65 -10.65
C ALA A 76 24.02 5.58 -10.40
N GLN A 77 25.30 5.96 -10.46
CA GLN A 77 26.41 5.01 -10.31
C GLN A 77 26.52 4.45 -8.89
N PRO A 78 26.46 5.27 -7.81
CA PRO A 78 26.40 4.78 -6.43
C PRO A 78 25.26 3.79 -6.21
N LEU A 79 24.03 4.08 -6.65
CA LEU A 79 22.92 3.16 -6.56
C LEU A 79 23.22 1.82 -7.24
N ALA A 80 23.69 1.86 -8.49
CA ALA A 80 24.00 0.66 -9.25
C ALA A 80 25.07 -0.20 -8.56
N ASN A 81 26.12 0.43 -8.05
CA ASN A 81 27.20 -0.25 -7.34
C ASN A 81 26.70 -0.85 -6.02
N THR A 82 25.87 -0.12 -5.25
CA THR A 82 25.30 -0.63 -3.99
C THR A 82 24.42 -1.85 -4.23
N ILE A 83 23.52 -1.81 -5.24
CA ILE A 83 22.68 -2.98 -5.55
C ILE A 83 23.58 -4.14 -6.01
N GLN A 84 24.60 -3.90 -6.84
CA GLN A 84 25.49 -4.96 -7.33
C GLN A 84 26.27 -5.63 -6.21
N SER A 85 26.93 -4.83 -5.35
CA SER A 85 27.70 -5.35 -4.21
C SER A 85 26.82 -6.11 -3.23
N LEU A 86 25.65 -5.53 -2.89
CA LEU A 86 24.71 -6.17 -1.98
C LEU A 86 24.14 -7.47 -2.58
N SER A 87 23.80 -7.49 -3.88
CA SER A 87 23.33 -8.69 -4.57
C SER A 87 24.35 -9.81 -4.54
N ALA A 88 25.64 -9.50 -4.70
CA ALA A 88 26.72 -10.47 -4.65
C ALA A 88 26.94 -10.98 -3.21
N GLU A 89 26.97 -10.07 -2.23
CA GLU A 89 27.19 -10.35 -0.81
C GLU A 89 26.17 -11.37 -0.25
N ILE A 90 24.87 -11.09 -0.48
CA ILE A 90 23.78 -11.92 0.05
C ILE A 90 23.28 -12.98 -0.93
N ARG A 91 23.92 -13.12 -2.09
CA ARG A 91 23.46 -14.00 -3.18
C ARG A 91 21.97 -13.78 -3.48
N ALA A 92 21.60 -12.51 -3.70
CA ALA A 92 20.21 -12.10 -3.84
C ALA A 92 19.48 -12.90 -4.93
N CYS A 93 18.32 -13.45 -4.60
CA CYS A 93 17.46 -14.16 -5.55
C CYS A 93 16.62 -13.19 -6.42
N GLY A 94 16.49 -11.94 -6.02
CA GLY A 94 15.78 -10.91 -6.77
C GLY A 94 15.83 -9.55 -6.08
N VAL A 95 15.41 -8.54 -6.81
CA VAL A 95 15.26 -7.17 -6.33
C VAL A 95 13.81 -6.73 -6.52
N ILE A 96 13.17 -6.27 -5.46
CA ILE A 96 11.84 -5.65 -5.48
C ILE A 96 12.02 -4.15 -5.36
N LEU A 97 11.50 -3.39 -6.32
CA LEU A 97 11.45 -1.93 -6.25
C LEU A 97 10.05 -1.48 -5.84
N HIS A 98 9.93 -0.78 -4.72
CA HIS A 98 8.71 -0.06 -4.34
C HIS A 98 8.73 1.33 -4.99
N PHE A 99 8.04 1.50 -6.12
CA PHE A 99 8.09 2.73 -6.88
C PHE A 99 6.94 3.68 -6.54
N SER A 100 7.30 4.89 -6.10
CA SER A 100 6.49 6.10 -6.09
C SER A 100 7.45 7.26 -6.39
N GLY A 101 7.24 8.00 -7.47
CA GLY A 101 8.16 9.05 -7.89
C GLY A 101 8.43 10.08 -6.80
N TYR A 102 7.39 10.51 -6.08
CA TYR A 102 7.48 11.49 -4.99
C TYR A 102 8.22 10.97 -3.75
N GLY A 103 8.20 9.69 -3.51
CA GLY A 103 8.97 9.10 -2.42
C GLY A 103 10.48 9.28 -2.62
N TYR A 104 10.97 9.14 -3.86
CA TYR A 104 12.38 9.23 -4.18
C TYR A 104 12.88 10.66 -4.44
N GLN A 105 12.01 11.55 -4.92
CA GLN A 105 12.40 12.92 -5.26
C GLN A 105 11.24 13.91 -5.21
N LYS A 106 11.49 15.15 -4.72
CA LYS A 106 10.51 16.23 -4.44
C LYS A 106 9.75 16.55 -5.73
N ARG A 107 9.74 16.32 -6.80
CA ARG A 107 8.85 16.56 -7.96
C ARG A 107 8.43 15.26 -8.64
N GLY A 108 8.72 14.12 -7.99
CA GLY A 108 8.38 12.82 -8.54
C GLY A 108 9.16 12.42 -9.79
N VAL A 109 10.34 13.02 -10.02
CA VAL A 109 11.17 12.83 -11.23
C VAL A 109 12.56 12.26 -10.86
N PRO A 110 12.67 11.04 -10.28
CA PRO A 110 13.93 10.45 -9.83
C PRO A 110 14.73 9.86 -11.00
N LEU A 111 15.31 10.72 -11.84
CA LEU A 111 16.15 10.29 -12.97
C LEU A 111 17.34 9.44 -12.54
N TRP A 112 17.93 9.77 -11.37
CA TRP A 112 19.05 9.01 -10.80
C TRP A 112 18.68 7.55 -10.53
N LEU A 113 17.44 7.30 -10.05
CA LEU A 113 16.92 5.95 -9.78
C LEU A 113 16.81 5.15 -11.09
N ALA A 114 16.11 5.70 -12.08
CA ALA A 114 15.92 5.02 -13.38
C ALA A 114 17.24 4.75 -14.10
N ARG A 115 18.19 5.72 -14.06
CA ARG A 115 19.53 5.55 -14.62
C ARG A 115 20.35 4.52 -13.85
N GLY A 116 20.32 4.55 -12.51
CA GLY A 116 21.04 3.61 -11.66
C GLY A 116 20.55 2.18 -11.85
N LEU A 117 19.25 1.97 -11.88
CA LEU A 117 18.65 0.67 -12.19
C LEU A 117 19.03 0.18 -13.59
N ARG A 118 19.12 1.06 -14.58
CA ARG A 118 19.54 0.71 -15.93
C ARG A 118 21.02 0.26 -15.97
N ILE A 119 21.90 0.98 -15.26
CA ILE A 119 23.34 0.63 -15.16
C ILE A 119 23.46 -0.74 -14.47
N TRP A 120 22.79 -0.92 -13.33
CA TRP A 120 22.81 -2.19 -12.62
C TRP A 120 22.24 -3.32 -13.47
N ARG A 121 21.09 -3.14 -14.14
CA ARG A 121 20.42 -4.19 -14.92
C ARG A 121 21.28 -4.76 -16.05
N ARG A 122 22.18 -3.97 -16.63
CA ARG A 122 23.15 -4.43 -17.62
C ARG A 122 24.21 -5.38 -17.04
N ARG A 123 24.40 -5.35 -15.73
CA ARG A 123 25.40 -6.15 -14.97
C ARG A 123 24.75 -7.23 -14.11
N ALA A 124 23.46 -7.18 -13.91
CA ALA A 124 22.73 -7.97 -12.91
C ALA A 124 22.67 -9.49 -13.23
N GLY A 125 23.09 -9.91 -14.43
CA GLY A 125 23.03 -11.32 -14.82
C GLY A 125 21.61 -11.90 -14.69
N ARG A 126 21.46 -12.88 -13.81
CA ARG A 126 20.18 -13.60 -13.57
C ARG A 126 19.31 -12.96 -12.49
N VAL A 127 19.79 -11.95 -11.76
CA VAL A 127 19.00 -11.29 -10.72
C VAL A 127 17.86 -10.51 -11.36
N SER A 128 16.62 -10.88 -11.07
CA SER A 128 15.42 -10.25 -11.62
C SER A 128 15.08 -8.94 -10.88
N LEU A 129 14.46 -8.01 -11.60
CA LEU A 129 13.83 -6.82 -11.02
C LEU A 129 12.31 -6.97 -11.09
N LEU A 130 11.65 -6.97 -9.95
CA LEU A 130 10.22 -6.86 -9.83
C LEU A 130 9.88 -5.46 -9.33
N THR A 131 8.93 -4.77 -9.97
CA THR A 131 8.54 -3.43 -9.53
C THR A 131 7.10 -3.42 -9.04
N ILE A 132 6.89 -2.93 -7.81
CA ILE A 132 5.58 -2.61 -7.26
C ILE A 132 5.35 -1.11 -7.47
N PHE A 133 4.47 -0.78 -8.41
CA PHE A 133 4.13 0.60 -8.73
C PHE A 133 3.01 1.09 -7.82
N HIS A 134 3.35 1.75 -6.71
CA HIS A 134 2.38 2.39 -5.81
C HIS A 134 1.75 3.63 -6.43
N GLU A 135 2.54 4.36 -7.23
CA GLU A 135 2.09 5.53 -8.00
C GLU A 135 2.85 5.60 -9.31
N LEU A 136 2.17 6.00 -10.39
CA LEU A 136 2.80 6.16 -11.69
C LEU A 136 3.21 7.61 -11.95
N TYR A 137 2.27 8.52 -11.79
CA TYR A 137 2.44 9.94 -12.05
C TYR A 137 1.35 10.75 -11.33
N ALA A 138 1.61 12.02 -11.11
CA ALA A 138 0.60 12.94 -10.63
C ALA A 138 -0.25 13.48 -11.78
N SER A 139 -1.54 13.61 -11.53
CA SER A 139 -2.45 14.36 -12.38
C SER A 139 -2.73 15.72 -11.73
N GLY A 140 -2.87 16.75 -12.54
CA GLY A 140 -3.17 18.09 -12.06
C GLY A 140 -3.78 18.94 -13.17
N ARG A 141 -4.39 20.07 -12.78
CA ARG A 141 -4.89 21.07 -13.73
C ARG A 141 -3.70 21.87 -14.32
N PRO A 142 -3.85 22.54 -15.48
CA PRO A 142 -2.74 23.24 -16.16
C PRO A 142 -1.99 24.27 -15.29
N TRP A 143 -2.64 24.85 -14.29
CA TRP A 143 -2.01 25.79 -13.36
C TRP A 143 -1.29 25.14 -12.16
N GLN A 144 -1.33 23.82 -12.06
CA GLN A 144 -0.63 23.06 -11.01
C GLN A 144 0.70 22.51 -11.55
N SER A 145 1.74 22.57 -10.73
CA SER A 145 3.06 22.02 -11.10
C SER A 145 3.03 20.54 -11.47
N ALA A 146 2.09 19.79 -10.91
CA ALA A 146 1.87 18.37 -11.21
C ALA A 146 1.58 18.11 -12.69
N PHE A 147 0.84 19.02 -13.36
CA PHE A 147 0.53 18.91 -14.79
C PHE A 147 1.84 18.92 -15.64
N TRP A 148 2.73 19.86 -15.37
CA TRP A 148 3.94 20.05 -16.15
C TRP A 148 5.01 18.98 -15.93
N VAL A 149 5.06 18.36 -14.74
CA VAL A 149 6.02 17.28 -14.47
C VAL A 149 5.50 15.90 -14.84
N SER A 150 4.20 15.75 -15.04
CA SER A 150 3.55 14.48 -15.34
C SER A 150 4.14 13.75 -16.56
N PRO A 151 4.47 14.40 -17.70
CA PRO A 151 5.09 13.69 -18.83
C PRO A 151 6.44 13.06 -18.47
N LEU A 152 7.28 13.75 -17.69
CA LEU A 152 8.55 13.21 -17.22
C LEU A 152 8.38 12.06 -16.24
N GLN A 153 7.39 12.16 -15.35
CA GLN A 153 7.05 11.08 -14.41
C GLN A 153 6.61 9.82 -15.16
N LYS A 154 5.75 9.96 -16.18
CA LYS A 154 5.32 8.86 -17.07
C LYS A 154 6.51 8.22 -17.79
N GLN A 155 7.44 9.03 -18.30
CA GLN A 155 8.64 8.53 -18.97
C GLN A 155 9.56 7.75 -18.03
N ILE A 156 9.70 8.20 -16.78
CA ILE A 156 10.46 7.47 -15.75
C ILE A 156 9.79 6.16 -15.40
N ALA A 157 8.48 6.16 -15.11
CA ALA A 157 7.72 4.94 -14.81
C ALA A 157 7.82 3.93 -15.97
N ARG A 158 7.67 4.38 -17.22
CA ARG A 158 7.88 3.55 -18.43
C ARG A 158 9.31 3.01 -18.52
N SER A 159 10.31 3.84 -18.22
CA SER A 159 11.71 3.39 -18.21
C SER A 159 11.96 2.30 -17.18
N ILE A 160 11.39 2.41 -15.98
CA ILE A 160 11.49 1.41 -14.91
C ILE A 160 10.73 0.13 -15.29
N LEU A 161 9.51 0.25 -15.84
CA LEU A 161 8.76 -0.90 -16.36
C LEU A 161 9.60 -1.70 -17.37
N ASN A 162 10.25 -1.02 -18.29
CA ASN A 162 11.11 -1.64 -19.31
C ASN A 162 12.35 -2.37 -18.75
N LEU A 163 12.75 -2.09 -17.51
CA LEU A 163 13.81 -2.80 -16.80
C LEU A 163 13.29 -3.96 -15.97
N SER A 164 11.99 -3.98 -15.71
CA SER A 164 11.35 -4.97 -14.83
C SER A 164 11.08 -6.27 -15.55
N SER A 165 11.23 -7.38 -14.84
CA SER A 165 10.82 -8.72 -15.29
C SER A 165 9.31 -8.94 -15.09
N ALA A 166 8.75 -8.33 -14.05
CA ALA A 166 7.34 -8.30 -13.75
C ALA A 166 6.95 -7.02 -13.00
N ALA A 167 5.69 -6.66 -13.03
CA ALA A 167 5.17 -5.48 -12.35
C ALA A 167 3.87 -5.79 -11.59
N ILE A 168 3.72 -5.16 -10.42
CA ILE A 168 2.50 -5.19 -9.61
C ILE A 168 2.02 -3.75 -9.44
N THR A 169 0.70 -3.56 -9.42
CA THR A 169 0.10 -2.24 -9.23
C THR A 169 -1.25 -2.36 -8.52
N PRO A 170 -1.66 -1.37 -7.69
CA PRO A 170 -2.85 -1.51 -6.85
C PRO A 170 -4.17 -1.31 -7.59
N THR A 171 -4.17 -0.76 -8.81
CA THR A 171 -5.41 -0.43 -9.52
C THR A 171 -5.40 -0.89 -10.98
N ASP A 172 -6.58 -1.24 -11.49
CA ASP A 172 -6.75 -1.58 -12.90
C ASP A 172 -6.45 -0.40 -13.84
N PHE A 173 -6.68 0.82 -13.36
CA PHE A 173 -6.29 2.01 -14.11
C PHE A 173 -4.77 2.04 -14.36
N TYR A 174 -3.98 1.82 -13.32
CA TYR A 174 -2.52 1.77 -13.47
C TYR A 174 -2.06 0.57 -14.31
N ARG A 175 -2.71 -0.59 -14.14
CA ARG A 175 -2.42 -1.76 -14.98
C ARG A 175 -2.62 -1.44 -16.46
N LYS A 176 -3.74 -0.82 -16.84
CA LYS A 176 -4.02 -0.40 -18.22
C LYS A 176 -2.94 0.57 -18.74
N CYS A 177 -2.54 1.55 -17.93
CA CYS A 177 -1.45 2.46 -18.28
C CYS A 177 -0.13 1.71 -18.53
N LEU A 178 0.26 0.84 -17.60
CA LEU A 178 1.50 0.06 -17.70
C LEU A 178 1.48 -0.88 -18.90
N THR A 179 0.37 -1.56 -19.18
CA THR A 179 0.21 -2.41 -20.37
C THR A 179 0.39 -1.62 -21.65
N ALA A 180 -0.26 -0.46 -21.77
CA ALA A 180 -0.10 0.42 -22.92
C ALA A 180 1.33 0.94 -23.10
N TRP A 181 2.08 1.12 -22.02
CA TRP A 181 3.47 1.58 -22.07
C TRP A 181 4.48 0.46 -22.33
N GLY A 182 4.14 -0.78 -21.99
CA GLY A 182 4.99 -1.94 -22.23
C GLY A 182 5.18 -2.28 -23.71
N GLY A 183 4.23 -1.87 -24.55
CA GLY A 183 4.24 -2.17 -25.99
C GLY A 183 4.20 -3.68 -26.25
N ASP A 184 4.98 -4.15 -27.23
CA ASP A 184 5.03 -5.57 -27.63
C ASP A 184 5.78 -6.49 -26.63
N ARG A 185 6.27 -5.95 -25.53
CA ARG A 185 6.92 -6.76 -24.49
C ARG A 185 5.89 -7.48 -23.65
N SER A 186 6.00 -8.79 -23.53
CA SER A 186 5.19 -9.63 -22.65
C SER A 186 5.67 -9.51 -21.19
N ILE A 187 5.52 -8.32 -20.58
CA ILE A 187 5.79 -8.13 -19.15
C ILE A 187 4.54 -8.56 -18.39
N GLU A 188 4.70 -9.47 -17.43
CA GLU A 188 3.59 -9.84 -16.53
C GLU A 188 3.25 -8.65 -15.64
N ILE A 189 2.03 -8.09 -15.80
CA ILE A 189 1.53 -6.96 -15.01
C ILE A 189 0.28 -7.41 -14.26
N THR A 190 0.37 -7.45 -12.94
CA THR A 190 -0.71 -7.93 -12.07
C THR A 190 -1.33 -6.79 -11.28
N THR A 191 -2.66 -6.70 -11.25
CA THR A 191 -3.37 -5.81 -10.31
C THR A 191 -3.51 -6.51 -8.97
N MET A 192 -3.01 -5.85 -7.92
CA MET A 192 -3.19 -6.26 -6.53
C MET A 192 -3.50 -5.02 -5.70
N PRO A 193 -4.76 -4.78 -5.31
CA PRO A 193 -5.09 -3.73 -4.36
C PRO A 193 -4.26 -3.88 -3.09
N VAL A 194 -3.96 -2.77 -2.42
CA VAL A 194 -3.12 -2.82 -1.23
C VAL A 194 -3.78 -3.60 -0.10
N PHE A 195 -2.99 -4.30 0.71
CA PHE A 195 -3.45 -4.95 1.94
C PHE A 195 -3.47 -3.96 3.12
N SER A 196 -4.09 -4.37 4.22
CA SER A 196 -4.14 -3.61 5.47
C SER A 196 -2.76 -3.50 6.12
N ASN A 197 -2.33 -2.28 6.42
CA ASN A 197 -1.09 -2.02 7.15
C ASN A 197 -1.26 -1.99 8.68
N VAL A 198 -2.47 -2.23 9.19
CA VAL A 198 -2.78 -2.29 10.63
C VAL A 198 -3.20 -3.69 11.09
N GLY A 199 -2.82 -4.71 10.33
CA GLY A 199 -3.15 -6.09 10.59
C GLY A 199 -4.41 -6.57 9.87
N GLU A 200 -4.70 -7.85 10.01
CA GLU A 200 -5.81 -8.56 9.37
C GLU A 200 -6.51 -9.42 10.43
N SER A 201 -7.59 -8.92 11.01
CA SER A 201 -8.32 -9.60 12.08
C SER A 201 -9.49 -10.47 11.60
N GLY A 202 -9.73 -10.49 10.31
CA GLY A 202 -10.88 -11.19 9.73
C GLY A 202 -12.18 -10.38 9.78
N CYS A 203 -13.25 -10.95 9.25
CA CYS A 203 -14.55 -10.29 9.15
C CYS A 203 -15.15 -9.91 10.52
N GLY A 204 -14.81 -10.67 11.56
CA GLY A 204 -15.27 -10.43 12.92
C GLY A 204 -16.79 -10.54 13.08
N SER A 205 -17.34 -9.80 14.05
CA SER A 205 -18.75 -9.80 14.38
C SER A 205 -19.62 -9.17 13.30
N ALA A 206 -20.90 -9.56 13.24
CA ALA A 206 -21.89 -8.95 12.36
C ALA A 206 -22.02 -7.44 12.63
N PRO A 207 -22.33 -6.60 11.60
CA PRO A 207 -22.39 -5.15 11.79
C PRO A 207 -23.32 -4.68 12.89
N ARG A 208 -24.47 -5.35 13.07
CA ARG A 208 -25.47 -4.98 14.08
C ARG A 208 -25.03 -5.21 15.52
N THR A 209 -24.09 -6.13 15.75
CA THR A 209 -23.54 -6.43 17.08
C THR A 209 -22.35 -5.55 17.44
N ARG A 210 -21.83 -4.76 16.50
CA ARG A 210 -20.76 -3.80 16.73
C ARG A 210 -21.32 -2.49 17.32
N SER A 211 -20.46 -1.77 18.03
CA SER A 211 -20.77 -0.42 18.50
C SER A 211 -21.25 0.46 17.36
N ALA A 212 -22.29 1.27 17.60
CA ALA A 212 -22.76 2.29 16.66
C ALA A 212 -21.75 3.45 16.53
N ALA A 213 -20.49 3.11 16.35
CA ALA A 213 -19.39 4.03 16.21
C ALA A 213 -18.86 4.05 14.78
N ALA A 214 -18.37 5.21 14.37
CA ALA A 214 -17.59 5.37 13.16
C ALA A 214 -16.12 5.70 13.47
N VAL A 215 -15.23 5.33 12.57
CA VAL A 215 -13.81 5.67 12.62
C VAL A 215 -13.46 6.59 11.46
N VAL A 216 -12.74 7.66 11.74
CA VAL A 216 -11.99 8.46 10.79
C VAL A 216 -10.51 8.12 11.02
N PHE A 217 -9.91 7.44 10.07
CA PHE A 217 -8.54 6.95 10.20
C PHE A 217 -7.71 7.40 9.00
N GLY A 218 -6.47 7.82 9.21
CA GLY A 218 -5.57 8.15 8.11
C GLY A 218 -4.47 9.14 8.47
N LEU A 219 -3.71 9.53 7.45
CA LEU A 219 -2.66 10.54 7.56
C LEU A 219 -3.26 11.94 7.69
N ALA A 220 -2.41 12.92 8.06
CA ALA A 220 -2.80 14.32 8.14
C ALA A 220 -3.40 14.85 6.83
N GLY A 221 -4.40 15.71 6.94
CA GLY A 221 -5.19 16.24 5.81
C GLY A 221 -6.50 15.48 5.54
N VAL A 222 -6.73 14.36 6.18
CA VAL A 222 -8.03 13.65 6.17
C VAL A 222 -9.09 14.51 6.85
N GLU A 223 -8.72 15.19 7.95
CA GLU A 223 -9.58 16.10 8.71
C GLU A 223 -10.12 17.23 7.86
N ASP A 224 -9.30 17.87 7.03
CA ASP A 224 -9.71 18.98 6.18
C ASP A 224 -10.75 18.55 5.14
N ARG A 225 -10.64 17.31 4.66
CA ARG A 225 -11.63 16.77 3.73
C ARG A 225 -12.92 16.40 4.42
N LEU A 226 -12.87 15.59 5.48
CA LEU A 226 -14.06 15.06 6.15
C LEU A 226 -14.78 16.11 6.98
N PHE A 227 -14.05 16.82 7.84
CA PHE A 227 -14.64 17.81 8.73
C PHE A 227 -14.72 19.22 8.11
N GLY A 228 -14.05 19.46 6.97
CA GLY A 228 -14.09 20.68 6.20
C GLY A 228 -14.97 20.55 4.96
N ILE A 229 -14.42 19.97 3.87
CA ILE A 229 -15.09 19.93 2.55
C ILE A 229 -16.42 19.18 2.60
N TYR A 230 -16.46 18.00 3.26
CA TYR A 230 -17.65 17.14 3.33
C TYR A 230 -18.43 17.28 4.64
N ARG A 231 -18.29 18.39 5.35
CA ARG A 231 -18.90 18.57 6.67
C ARG A 231 -20.42 18.35 6.69
N THR A 232 -21.13 18.99 5.79
CA THR A 232 -22.60 18.88 5.69
C THR A 232 -23.05 17.46 5.36
N ASP A 233 -22.33 16.80 4.46
CA ASP A 233 -22.60 15.38 4.14
C ASP A 233 -22.32 14.49 5.34
N LEU A 234 -21.24 14.73 6.06
CA LEU A 234 -20.88 13.99 7.26
C LEU A 234 -21.94 14.14 8.35
N GLU A 235 -22.44 15.37 8.61
CA GLU A 235 -23.51 15.64 9.57
C GLU A 235 -24.81 14.89 9.21
N ARG A 236 -25.20 14.90 7.93
CA ARG A 236 -26.35 14.15 7.42
C ARG A 236 -26.17 12.63 7.60
N LEU A 237 -25.00 12.10 7.28
CA LEU A 237 -24.68 10.67 7.38
C LEU A 237 -24.65 10.19 8.82
N VAL A 238 -24.10 10.97 9.74
CA VAL A 238 -24.05 10.65 11.17
C VAL A 238 -25.46 10.47 11.72
N ALA A 239 -26.37 11.40 11.39
CA ALA A 239 -27.77 11.31 11.79
C ALA A 239 -28.50 10.12 11.13
N ALA A 240 -28.36 9.94 9.81
CA ALA A 240 -29.06 8.92 9.03
C ALA A 240 -28.64 7.48 9.41
N MET A 241 -27.37 7.28 9.80
CA MET A 241 -26.82 5.96 10.14
C MET A 241 -26.89 5.64 11.62
N GLY A 242 -27.45 6.52 12.45
CA GLY A 242 -27.56 6.33 13.90
C GLY A 242 -26.18 6.19 14.56
N ILE A 243 -25.21 6.97 14.13
CA ILE A 243 -23.85 6.94 14.70
C ILE A 243 -23.89 7.70 16.04
N GLU A 244 -23.38 7.05 17.09
CA GLU A 244 -23.41 7.58 18.47
C GLU A 244 -22.07 8.21 18.88
N LYS A 245 -20.98 7.87 18.20
CA LYS A 245 -19.64 8.42 18.44
C LYS A 245 -18.74 8.26 17.22
N ILE A 246 -17.80 9.18 17.08
CA ILE A 246 -16.79 9.14 16.02
C ILE A 246 -15.42 9.09 16.69
N PHE A 247 -14.61 8.10 16.32
CA PHE A 247 -13.20 8.04 16.72
C PHE A 247 -12.35 8.64 15.59
N ASP A 248 -11.54 9.62 15.93
CA ASP A 248 -10.58 10.23 15.03
C ASP A 248 -9.18 9.72 15.37
N VAL A 249 -8.48 9.10 14.40
CA VAL A 249 -7.21 8.38 14.58
C VAL A 249 -6.19 8.81 13.53
N GLY A 250 -5.03 9.24 13.99
CA GLY A 250 -3.89 9.61 13.14
C GLY A 250 -3.37 11.02 13.44
N PRO A 251 -2.28 11.41 12.77
CA PRO A 251 -1.77 12.78 12.88
C PRO A 251 -2.73 13.76 12.24
N ARG A 252 -2.84 14.97 12.79
CA ARG A 252 -3.71 16.04 12.29
C ARG A 252 -2.93 17.34 12.17
N PHE A 253 -3.20 18.11 11.11
CA PHE A 253 -2.64 19.44 10.90
C PHE A 253 -3.62 20.52 11.35
N SER A 254 -4.92 20.23 11.27
CA SER A 254 -6.01 21.14 11.62
C SER A 254 -6.80 20.63 12.82
N PRO A 255 -7.43 21.53 13.60
CA PRO A 255 -8.28 21.12 14.71
C PRO A 255 -9.45 20.25 14.25
N VAL A 256 -9.71 19.20 15.01
CA VAL A 256 -10.86 18.31 14.81
C VAL A 256 -12.04 18.87 15.63
N PRO A 257 -13.28 18.91 15.08
CA PRO A 257 -14.43 19.38 15.82
C PRO A 257 -14.74 18.48 17.02
N ARG A 258 -15.26 19.05 18.10
CA ARG A 258 -15.67 18.26 19.28
C ARG A 258 -16.91 17.42 19.04
N THR A 259 -17.77 17.85 18.11
CA THR A 259 -19.01 17.17 17.75
C THR A 259 -19.32 17.31 16.27
N VAL A 260 -20.05 16.33 15.70
CA VAL A 260 -20.65 16.36 14.36
C VAL A 260 -22.11 15.98 14.51
N ALA A 261 -23.03 16.84 14.12
CA ALA A 261 -24.48 16.68 14.34
C ALA A 261 -24.84 16.32 15.81
N GLY A 262 -24.14 16.91 16.78
CA GLY A 262 -24.32 16.63 18.20
C GLY A 262 -23.62 15.35 18.72
N VAL A 263 -23.06 14.54 17.82
CA VAL A 263 -22.36 13.30 18.16
C VAL A 263 -20.91 13.60 18.52
N PRO A 264 -20.37 13.07 19.64
CA PRO A 264 -19.02 13.36 20.08
C PRO A 264 -17.96 12.79 19.13
N VAL A 265 -16.94 13.60 18.84
CA VAL A 265 -15.72 13.20 18.14
C VAL A 265 -14.60 13.03 19.16
N ILE A 266 -14.10 11.82 19.28
CA ILE A 266 -13.08 11.43 20.26
C ILE A 266 -11.75 11.29 19.51
N SER A 267 -10.90 12.33 19.60
CA SER A 267 -9.58 12.28 18.99
C SER A 267 -8.64 11.39 19.81
N LYS A 268 -8.05 10.41 19.17
CA LYS A 268 -7.11 9.44 19.75
C LYS A 268 -5.64 9.73 19.38
N GLY A 269 -5.43 10.67 18.45
CA GLY A 269 -4.10 10.92 17.91
C GLY A 269 -3.51 9.70 17.19
N VAL A 270 -2.18 9.62 17.15
CA VAL A 270 -1.47 8.48 16.56
C VAL A 270 -1.51 7.30 17.51
N LEU A 271 -2.01 6.17 17.03
CA LEU A 271 -2.08 4.92 17.80
C LEU A 271 -1.13 3.86 17.20
N PRO A 272 -0.61 2.93 18.04
CA PRO A 272 0.05 1.71 17.53
C PRO A 272 -0.88 0.88 16.65
N GLN A 273 -0.34 0.14 15.69
CA GLN A 273 -1.11 -0.68 14.74
C GLN A 273 -2.12 -1.61 15.43
N GLY A 274 -1.72 -2.31 16.50
CA GLY A 274 -2.61 -3.19 17.27
C GLY A 274 -3.81 -2.47 17.87
N ALA A 275 -3.60 -1.26 18.43
CA ALA A 275 -4.69 -0.46 19.00
C ALA A 275 -5.66 0.06 17.92
N VAL A 276 -5.15 0.38 16.71
CA VAL A 276 -6.01 0.70 15.57
C VAL A 276 -6.83 -0.53 15.17
N SER A 277 -6.21 -1.70 15.08
CA SER A 277 -6.87 -2.96 14.76
C SER A 277 -8.01 -3.27 15.74
N GLU A 278 -7.77 -3.17 17.04
CA GLU A 278 -8.79 -3.38 18.08
C GLU A 278 -9.96 -2.39 17.96
N LEU A 279 -9.66 -1.13 17.67
CA LEU A 279 -10.69 -0.12 17.46
C LEU A 279 -11.57 -0.44 16.25
N LEU A 280 -10.95 -0.85 15.13
CA LEU A 280 -11.65 -1.22 13.91
C LEU A 280 -12.53 -2.46 14.10
N GLN A 281 -12.11 -3.45 14.89
CA GLN A 281 -12.93 -4.62 15.20
C GLN A 281 -14.25 -4.29 15.93
N ARG A 282 -14.26 -3.21 16.69
CA ARG A 282 -15.42 -2.76 17.48
C ARG A 282 -16.32 -1.78 16.75
N ALA A 283 -15.78 -1.02 15.79
CA ALA A 283 -16.52 0.00 15.05
C ALA A 283 -17.37 -0.63 13.93
N ARG A 284 -18.57 -0.06 13.72
CA ARG A 284 -19.46 -0.50 12.62
C ARG A 284 -19.10 0.16 11.31
N PHE A 285 -18.78 1.45 11.34
CA PHE A 285 -18.56 2.28 10.15
C PHE A 285 -17.16 2.87 10.09
N GLY A 286 -16.70 3.16 8.88
CA GLY A 286 -15.47 3.92 8.65
C GLY A 286 -15.69 4.99 7.59
N PHE A 287 -15.44 6.26 7.91
CA PHE A 287 -15.50 7.33 6.92
C PHE A 287 -14.21 7.45 6.14
N ILE A 288 -14.33 7.64 4.83
CA ILE A 288 -13.20 7.85 3.96
C ILE A 288 -13.55 8.85 2.84
N ALA A 289 -12.77 9.94 2.74
CA ALA A 289 -12.82 10.90 1.64
C ALA A 289 -11.67 10.62 0.66
N TYR A 290 -11.93 9.79 -0.36
CA TYR A 290 -10.89 9.32 -1.27
C TYR A 290 -11.44 9.17 -2.70
N PRO A 291 -10.64 9.51 -3.75
CA PRO A 291 -11.07 9.30 -5.13
C PRO A 291 -11.36 7.83 -5.40
N LEU A 292 -12.58 7.53 -5.87
CA LEU A 292 -13.05 6.14 -6.02
C LEU A 292 -12.25 5.37 -7.08
N ASP A 293 -11.78 6.04 -8.12
CA ASP A 293 -10.95 5.47 -9.18
C ASP A 293 -9.52 5.06 -8.70
N PHE A 294 -9.17 5.40 -7.46
CA PHE A 294 -7.92 4.99 -6.81
C PHE A 294 -8.15 4.25 -5.49
N ILE A 295 -9.37 3.82 -5.21
CA ILE A 295 -9.73 3.24 -3.91
C ILE A 295 -8.92 1.98 -3.59
N GLY A 296 -8.55 1.18 -4.59
CA GLY A 296 -7.72 -0.02 -4.44
C GLY A 296 -6.30 0.23 -3.91
N LYS A 297 -5.82 1.49 -3.94
CA LYS A 297 -4.53 1.87 -3.34
C LYS A 297 -4.66 2.50 -1.95
N SER A 298 -5.86 2.56 -1.38
CA SER A 298 -6.10 3.14 -0.07
C SER A 298 -5.86 2.12 1.05
N GLY A 299 -4.77 2.29 1.82
CA GLY A 299 -4.51 1.48 3.00
C GLY A 299 -5.60 1.61 4.07
N VAL A 300 -6.29 2.77 4.15
CA VAL A 300 -7.44 2.98 5.04
C VAL A 300 -8.63 2.13 4.61
N PHE A 301 -8.96 2.11 3.33
CA PHE A 301 -10.03 1.27 2.80
C PHE A 301 -9.72 -0.21 2.99
N ALA A 302 -8.48 -0.62 2.72
CA ALA A 302 -8.01 -1.98 2.96
C ALA A 302 -8.11 -2.36 4.45
N ALA A 303 -7.76 -1.44 5.36
CA ALA A 303 -7.90 -1.68 6.80
C ALA A 303 -9.38 -1.87 7.21
N TYR A 304 -10.29 -1.05 6.70
CA TYR A 304 -11.72 -1.25 6.93
C TYR A 304 -12.19 -2.61 6.40
N ALA A 305 -11.80 -2.96 5.19
CA ALA A 305 -12.17 -4.24 4.58
C ALA A 305 -11.63 -5.44 5.37
N ALA A 306 -10.36 -5.40 5.79
CA ALA A 306 -9.71 -6.45 6.57
C ALA A 306 -10.33 -6.68 7.95
N HIS A 307 -11.00 -5.65 8.50
CA HIS A 307 -11.61 -5.71 9.83
C HIS A 307 -13.15 -5.80 9.77
N GLY A 308 -13.74 -5.91 8.58
CA GLY A 308 -15.18 -5.96 8.40
C GLY A 308 -15.91 -4.68 8.83
N VAL A 309 -15.24 -3.54 8.81
CA VAL A 309 -15.83 -2.21 8.99
C VAL A 309 -16.52 -1.81 7.69
N ILE A 310 -17.72 -1.26 7.76
CA ILE A 310 -18.44 -0.81 6.56
C ILE A 310 -17.95 0.57 6.16
N PRO A 311 -17.29 0.72 5.00
CA PRO A 311 -16.82 2.01 4.55
C PRO A 311 -17.98 2.89 4.07
N ILE A 312 -17.99 4.15 4.49
CA ILE A 312 -18.82 5.21 3.93
C ILE A 312 -17.86 6.11 3.14
N VAL A 313 -17.93 6.01 1.81
CA VAL A 313 -16.99 6.68 0.90
C VAL A 313 -17.61 8.00 0.43
N LEU A 314 -16.89 9.10 0.65
CA LEU A 314 -17.22 10.42 0.12
C LEU A 314 -16.32 10.71 -1.09
N SER A 315 -16.91 10.61 -2.28
CA SER A 315 -16.20 10.80 -3.56
C SER A 315 -17.13 11.37 -4.61
N ASP A 316 -16.64 12.34 -5.36
CA ASP A 316 -17.36 12.90 -6.52
C ASP A 316 -17.43 11.90 -7.70
N LYS A 317 -16.57 10.89 -7.69
CA LYS A 317 -16.54 9.83 -8.70
C LYS A 317 -17.64 8.80 -8.47
N GLN A 318 -18.14 8.24 -9.57
CA GLN A 318 -19.14 7.17 -9.58
C GLN A 318 -18.63 6.01 -10.44
N GLY A 319 -19.23 4.84 -10.24
CA GLY A 319 -18.95 3.65 -11.03
C GLY A 319 -18.34 2.51 -10.22
N ALA A 320 -17.95 1.45 -10.93
CA ALA A 320 -17.23 0.33 -10.37
C ALA A 320 -15.74 0.46 -10.70
N PHE A 321 -14.89 0.30 -9.69
CA PHE A 321 -13.45 0.39 -9.81
C PHE A 321 -12.79 -0.75 -9.04
N ASP A 322 -11.81 -1.40 -9.62
CA ASP A 322 -11.01 -2.45 -8.98
C ASP A 322 -11.86 -3.58 -8.35
N GLY A 323 -12.99 -3.92 -9.00
CA GLY A 323 -13.96 -4.92 -8.52
C GLY A 323 -14.90 -4.42 -7.42
N LEU A 324 -14.81 -3.16 -7.01
CA LEU A 324 -15.63 -2.52 -5.99
C LEU A 324 -16.82 -1.78 -6.59
N GLN A 325 -17.96 -1.85 -5.92
CA GLN A 325 -19.21 -1.21 -6.33
C GLN A 325 -19.99 -0.71 -5.11
N SER A 326 -20.57 0.49 -5.22
CA SER A 326 -21.46 1.06 -4.21
C SER A 326 -22.65 0.14 -3.92
N ALA A 327 -23.18 0.20 -2.71
CA ALA A 327 -24.25 -0.64 -2.13
C ALA A 327 -23.92 -2.14 -2.06
N ARG A 328 -22.84 -2.60 -2.72
CA ARG A 328 -22.38 -3.99 -2.67
C ARG A 328 -21.16 -4.17 -1.76
N HIS A 329 -20.21 -3.24 -1.78
CA HIS A 329 -18.94 -3.33 -1.05
C HIS A 329 -18.70 -2.16 -0.10
N PHE A 330 -19.37 -1.04 -0.31
CA PHE A 330 -19.28 0.17 0.50
C PHE A 330 -20.55 1.01 0.33
N LEU A 331 -20.74 2.00 1.18
CA LEU A 331 -21.82 2.96 1.07
C LEU A 331 -21.31 4.24 0.40
N ASP A 332 -22.02 4.72 -0.63
CA ASP A 332 -21.74 6.03 -1.25
C ASP A 332 -22.31 7.14 -0.36
N GLY A 333 -21.44 7.83 0.37
CA GLY A 333 -21.84 8.83 1.34
C GLY A 333 -22.53 10.05 0.73
N LEU A 334 -22.19 10.41 -0.51
CA LEU A 334 -22.81 11.56 -1.17
C LEU A 334 -24.22 11.26 -1.68
N ARG A 335 -24.52 9.97 -1.92
CA ARG A 335 -25.77 9.50 -2.56
C ARG A 335 -26.61 8.60 -1.67
N LEU A 336 -26.19 8.41 -0.42
CA LEU A 336 -26.97 7.64 0.54
C LEU A 336 -28.31 8.36 0.78
N GLY A 337 -29.42 7.65 0.55
CA GLY A 337 -30.79 8.22 0.57
C GLY A 337 -31.38 8.46 -0.82
N MET A 338 -30.58 8.41 -1.89
CA MET A 338 -31.08 8.45 -3.27
C MET A 338 -31.47 7.05 -3.81
N PHE A 339 -31.07 6.00 -3.09
CA PHE A 339 -31.40 4.62 -3.45
C PHE A 339 -32.69 4.15 -2.77
N ALA A 340 -33.54 3.46 -3.51
CA ALA A 340 -34.74 2.83 -2.96
C ALA A 340 -34.34 1.70 -2.02
N GLY A 341 -34.55 1.89 -0.71
CA GLY A 341 -34.28 0.90 0.32
C GLY A 341 -32.98 1.09 1.12
N THR A 342 -32.97 0.54 2.33
CA THR A 342 -31.78 0.52 3.20
C THR A 342 -30.86 -0.62 2.78
N PRO A 343 -29.56 -0.38 2.48
CA PRO A 343 -28.64 -1.44 2.12
C PRO A 343 -28.54 -2.50 3.24
N ASP A 344 -28.49 -3.78 2.85
CA ASP A 344 -28.16 -4.86 3.79
C ASP A 344 -26.69 -4.75 4.21
N LEU A 345 -26.45 -4.19 5.39
CA LEU A 345 -25.11 -3.95 5.91
C LEU A 345 -24.32 -5.26 6.10
N ALA A 346 -24.98 -6.37 6.40
CA ALA A 346 -24.33 -7.67 6.55
C ALA A 346 -23.85 -8.19 5.19
N LEU A 347 -24.63 -7.97 4.14
CA LEU A 347 -24.25 -8.33 2.78
C LEU A 347 -23.07 -7.46 2.29
N VAL A 348 -23.13 -6.15 2.54
CA VAL A 348 -22.01 -5.23 2.21
C VAL A 348 -20.73 -5.66 2.91
N GLN A 349 -20.79 -5.97 4.21
CA GLN A 349 -19.63 -6.44 4.98
C GLN A 349 -19.05 -7.73 4.38
N ARG A 350 -19.89 -8.74 4.11
CA ARG A 350 -19.43 -10.03 3.56
C ARG A 350 -18.79 -9.85 2.17
N ASN A 351 -19.43 -9.09 1.29
CA ASN A 351 -18.92 -8.86 -0.04
C ASN A 351 -17.58 -8.12 -0.02
N LEU A 352 -17.48 -7.08 0.82
CA LEU A 352 -16.23 -6.33 0.99
C LEU A 352 -15.11 -7.21 1.53
N PHE A 353 -15.40 -8.03 2.55
CA PHE A 353 -14.42 -8.94 3.12
C PHE A 353 -13.98 -10.00 2.11
N SER A 354 -14.92 -10.57 1.33
CA SER A 354 -14.60 -11.50 0.24
C SER A 354 -13.71 -10.87 -0.83
N TRP A 355 -13.98 -9.62 -1.20
CA TRP A 355 -13.10 -8.87 -2.10
C TRP A 355 -11.70 -8.73 -1.49
N TYR A 356 -11.59 -8.36 -0.22
CA TYR A 356 -10.32 -8.17 0.47
C TYR A 356 -9.49 -9.46 0.55
N THR A 357 -10.11 -10.59 0.88
CA THR A 357 -9.41 -11.87 1.05
C THR A 357 -8.73 -12.35 -0.23
N SER A 358 -9.21 -11.93 -1.40
CA SER A 358 -8.60 -12.27 -2.70
C SER A 358 -7.22 -11.64 -2.92
N HIS A 359 -6.84 -10.65 -2.11
CA HIS A 359 -5.55 -9.95 -2.18
C HIS A 359 -5.00 -9.57 -0.79
N SER A 360 -5.34 -10.34 0.23
CA SER A 360 -4.77 -10.22 1.58
C SER A 360 -3.23 -10.26 1.56
N LEU A 361 -2.60 -9.87 2.63
CA LEU A 361 -1.13 -9.88 2.77
C LEU A 361 -0.55 -11.26 2.45
N LYS A 362 -1.19 -12.34 2.93
CA LYS A 362 -0.80 -13.72 2.62
C LYS A 362 -0.86 -13.99 1.11
N VAL A 363 -1.99 -13.68 0.46
CA VAL A 363 -2.19 -13.91 -0.99
C VAL A 363 -1.18 -13.10 -1.81
N GLN A 364 -0.89 -11.87 -1.42
CA GLN A 364 0.14 -11.06 -2.09
C GLN A 364 1.53 -11.66 -1.95
N ALA A 365 1.91 -12.10 -0.73
CA ALA A 365 3.20 -12.75 -0.51
C ALA A 365 3.33 -14.04 -1.35
N GLU A 366 2.32 -14.90 -1.37
CA GLU A 366 2.31 -16.13 -2.17
C GLU A 366 2.40 -15.84 -3.68
N SER A 367 1.68 -14.84 -4.17
CA SER A 367 1.73 -14.43 -5.58
C SER A 367 3.11 -13.90 -5.96
N LEU A 368 3.71 -13.10 -5.08
CA LEU A 368 5.07 -12.57 -5.24
C LEU A 368 6.10 -13.69 -5.27
N LEU A 369 6.00 -14.68 -4.38
CA LEU A 369 6.85 -15.85 -4.35
C LEU A 369 6.77 -16.66 -5.66
N LYS A 370 5.57 -16.82 -6.23
CA LYS A 370 5.38 -17.48 -7.54
C LYS A 370 6.08 -16.71 -8.66
N VAL A 371 5.95 -15.37 -8.67
CA VAL A 371 6.63 -14.53 -9.67
C VAL A 371 8.14 -14.59 -9.52
N ILE A 372 8.66 -14.48 -8.29
CA ILE A 372 10.09 -14.56 -8.01
C ILE A 372 10.65 -15.92 -8.43
N SER A 373 9.97 -17.03 -8.08
CA SER A 373 10.42 -18.39 -8.42
C SER A 373 10.51 -18.60 -9.92
N ARG A 374 9.55 -18.10 -10.70
CA ARG A 374 9.57 -18.18 -12.17
C ARG A 374 10.78 -17.46 -12.78
N HIS A 375 11.10 -16.27 -12.24
CA HIS A 375 12.16 -15.43 -12.79
C HIS A 375 13.56 -15.74 -12.23
N ALA A 376 13.65 -16.25 -11.01
CA ALA A 376 14.92 -16.61 -10.37
C ALA A 376 15.34 -18.06 -10.64
N ARG A 377 14.50 -18.90 -11.29
CA ARG A 377 14.68 -20.37 -11.43
C ARG A 377 14.96 -21.04 -10.07
N LEU A 378 14.39 -20.52 -9.01
CA LEU A 378 14.51 -21.10 -7.67
C LEU A 378 13.41 -22.14 -7.47
N HIS A 379 13.79 -23.34 -7.06
CA HIS A 379 12.87 -24.28 -6.42
C HIS A 379 12.63 -23.76 -4.97
N ILE A 380 11.68 -22.83 -4.82
CA ILE A 380 11.14 -22.56 -3.48
C ILE A 380 10.28 -23.78 -3.17
N ALA A 381 10.63 -24.50 -2.11
CA ALA A 381 9.90 -25.68 -1.68
C ALA A 381 8.39 -25.38 -1.69
N ARG A 382 7.60 -26.25 -2.31
CA ARG A 382 6.14 -26.13 -2.37
C ARG A 382 5.64 -25.98 -0.95
N ILE A 383 5.04 -24.83 -0.68
CA ILE A 383 4.24 -24.63 0.52
C ILE A 383 3.05 -25.57 0.39
N ALA A 384 3.07 -26.62 1.23
CA ALA A 384 1.98 -27.57 1.37
C ALA A 384 0.79 -26.92 2.08
#